data_89e808e30fb1e2d67ca6f519163adedc
#
_entry.id   89e808e30fb1e2d67ca6f519163adedc
#
_cell.length_a   1.000
_cell.length_b   1.000
_cell.length_c   1.000
_cell.angle_alpha   90.00
_cell.angle_beta   90.00
_cell.angle_gamma   90.00
#
_symmetry.space_group_name_H-M   'P 1'
#
loop_
_entity.id
_entity.type
_entity.pdbx_description
1 polymer ?
#
loop_
_entity_poly.entity_id
_entity_poly.type
_entity_poly.pdbx_seq_one_letter_code
_entity_poly.pdbx_strand_id
1 'polypeptide(L)'
;MSRIKLFFATCALLSCSLHSFAQIDKNKIFNPVTTSVTSQSVAPDARAGGMGDVGAATDPDVASQYWNVAKYPFTISRAGVSLNYTPWLRKLVSDMNLAYLVGYYRIGEHSAVSTSLRYFSLGEVQTNYNSTGQGAALTVNPYEMSFDAGYSLMLSEKFSIGTAVRFIYSDLKADYTDDVTPGSAFAADLGAYYQDYVNIGQRECQLGLGLNISNIGSKISFGGDNNSYFIPTNLRLGASLMVPI
;
A
#
# COMPACT_ATOMS: atom_id res chain seq x y z
N MET A 1 13.40 -3.44 37.00
CA MET A 1 14.58 -3.23 36.13
C MET A 1 15.06 -4.48 35.35
N SER A 2 14.77 -5.69 35.76
CA SER A 2 15.27 -6.92 35.08
C SER A 2 14.51 -7.29 33.78
N ARG A 3 13.19 -7.09 33.72
CA ARG A 3 12.36 -7.49 32.58
C ARG A 3 12.59 -6.64 31.31
N ILE A 4 12.89 -5.35 31.48
CA ILE A 4 13.21 -4.47 30.35
C ILE A 4 14.57 -4.82 29.74
N LYS A 5 15.56 -5.12 30.57
CA LYS A 5 16.89 -5.59 30.10
C LYS A 5 16.80 -6.92 29.36
N LEU A 6 15.92 -7.82 29.81
CA LEU A 6 15.68 -9.10 29.15
C LEU A 6 15.01 -8.91 27.78
N PHE A 7 14.06 -7.98 27.67
CA PHE A 7 13.39 -7.66 26.40
C PHE A 7 14.36 -7.07 25.36
N PHE A 8 15.22 -6.13 25.76
CA PHE A 8 16.25 -5.60 24.87
C PHE A 8 17.31 -6.65 24.49
N ALA A 9 17.67 -7.54 25.40
CA ALA A 9 18.60 -8.64 25.13
C ALA A 9 17.99 -9.68 24.16
N THR A 10 16.71 -10.00 24.27
CA THR A 10 16.02 -10.89 23.32
C THR A 10 15.84 -10.25 21.96
N CYS A 11 15.52 -8.96 21.87
CA CYS A 11 15.48 -8.24 20.59
C CYS A 11 16.86 -8.16 19.92
N ALA A 12 17.93 -7.94 20.67
CA ALA A 12 19.30 -7.95 20.16
C ALA A 12 19.75 -9.33 19.68
N LEU A 13 19.34 -10.40 20.36
CA LEU A 13 19.62 -11.77 19.95
C LEU A 13 18.83 -12.18 18.70
N LEU A 14 17.58 -11.75 18.56
CA LEU A 14 16.78 -11.94 17.33
C LEU A 14 17.37 -11.18 16.14
N SER A 15 17.89 -9.97 16.33
CA SER A 15 18.53 -9.21 15.24
C SER A 15 19.86 -9.85 14.78
N CYS A 16 20.60 -10.52 15.66
CA CYS A 16 21.82 -11.24 15.30
C CYS A 16 21.57 -12.53 14.51
N SER A 17 20.41 -13.17 14.66
CA SER A 17 20.09 -14.42 13.95
C SER A 17 19.60 -14.21 12.50
N LEU A 18 19.37 -12.97 12.07
CA LEU A 18 18.92 -12.62 10.71
C LEU A 18 20.06 -12.41 9.71
N HIS A 19 21.30 -12.77 10.05
CA HIS A 19 22.37 -12.81 9.06
C HIS A 19 22.21 -14.06 8.16
N SER A 20 21.17 -14.04 7.34
CA SER A 20 21.05 -14.94 6.21
C SER A 20 22.12 -14.55 5.20
N PHE A 21 23.21 -15.29 5.15
CA PHE A 21 24.14 -15.22 4.02
C PHE A 21 23.41 -15.73 2.79
N ALA A 22 22.80 -14.82 2.04
CA ALA A 22 22.38 -15.11 0.69
C ALA A 22 23.64 -15.36 -0.14
N GLN A 23 24.07 -16.61 -0.26
CA GLN A 23 25.07 -16.99 -1.26
C GLN A 23 24.44 -16.77 -2.63
N ILE A 24 24.86 -15.70 -3.30
CA ILE A 24 24.53 -15.47 -4.70
C ILE A 24 25.30 -16.52 -5.47
N ASP A 25 24.61 -17.56 -5.91
CA ASP A 25 25.16 -18.53 -6.86
C ASP A 25 25.37 -17.80 -8.20
N LYS A 26 26.64 -17.50 -8.51
CA LYS A 26 27.03 -16.73 -9.72
C LYS A 26 26.62 -17.42 -11.02
N ASN A 27 26.22 -18.69 -10.98
CA ASN A 27 25.76 -19.45 -12.13
C ASN A 27 24.23 -19.49 -12.28
N LYS A 28 23.48 -18.93 -11.34
CA LYS A 28 22.02 -18.75 -11.50
C LYS A 28 21.77 -17.50 -12.33
N ILE A 29 21.13 -17.68 -13.48
CA ILE A 29 20.57 -16.58 -14.25
C ILE A 29 19.56 -15.88 -13.32
N PHE A 30 19.91 -14.66 -12.87
CA PHE A 30 19.01 -13.84 -12.09
C PHE A 30 17.88 -13.40 -13.01
N ASN A 31 16.71 -14.01 -12.83
CA ASN A 31 15.51 -13.62 -13.55
C ASN A 31 14.69 -12.70 -12.62
N PRO A 32 14.80 -11.36 -12.78
CA PRO A 32 14.07 -10.43 -11.92
C PRO A 32 12.58 -10.60 -12.15
N VAL A 33 11.83 -10.65 -11.06
CA VAL A 33 10.36 -10.62 -11.11
C VAL A 33 9.95 -9.25 -11.63
N THR A 34 9.34 -9.20 -12.80
CA THR A 34 8.79 -7.96 -13.36
C THR A 34 7.40 -7.73 -12.80
N THR A 35 7.19 -6.58 -12.17
CA THR A 35 5.90 -6.14 -11.65
C THR A 35 5.34 -5.01 -12.51
N SER A 36 4.04 -5.05 -12.76
CA SER A 36 3.27 -3.96 -13.39
C SER A 36 2.47 -3.21 -12.34
N VAL A 37 1.82 -2.12 -12.72
CA VAL A 37 0.95 -1.30 -11.84
C VAL A 37 1.70 -0.81 -10.60
N THR A 38 2.92 -0.34 -10.79
CA THR A 38 3.79 0.11 -9.70
C THR A 38 3.23 1.32 -8.94
N SER A 39 2.26 2.03 -9.51
CA SER A 39 1.52 3.10 -8.82
C SER A 39 0.92 2.63 -7.50
N GLN A 40 0.54 1.35 -7.38
CA GLN A 40 -0.01 0.80 -6.14
C GLN A 40 0.98 0.86 -4.94
N SER A 41 2.26 1.04 -5.21
CA SER A 41 3.28 1.22 -4.17
C SER A 41 3.48 2.67 -3.72
N VAL A 42 2.87 3.65 -4.42
CA VAL A 42 2.98 5.08 -4.07
C VAL A 42 2.04 5.40 -2.91
N ALA A 43 2.55 5.99 -1.83
CA ALA A 43 1.74 6.42 -0.69
C ALA A 43 0.72 7.49 -1.11
N PRO A 44 -0.58 7.30 -0.81
CA PRO A 44 -1.60 8.21 -1.30
C PRO A 44 -1.92 9.37 -0.36
N ASP A 45 -1.44 9.35 0.88
CA ASP A 45 -1.81 10.33 1.89
C ASP A 45 -0.64 11.19 2.36
N ALA A 46 -0.92 12.48 2.64
CA ALA A 46 0.08 13.45 3.03
C ALA A 46 0.64 13.22 4.44
N ARG A 47 -0.16 12.62 5.36
CA ARG A 47 0.29 12.36 6.73
C ARG A 47 1.41 11.34 6.75
N ALA A 48 1.18 10.18 6.16
CA ALA A 48 2.19 9.13 6.10
C ALA A 48 3.39 9.55 5.23
N GLY A 49 3.16 10.24 4.11
CA GLY A 49 4.21 10.80 3.27
C GLY A 49 5.12 11.78 4.04
N GLY A 50 4.54 12.63 4.89
CA GLY A 50 5.28 13.53 5.77
C GLY A 50 6.07 12.83 6.89
N MET A 51 5.70 11.60 7.24
CA MET A 51 6.38 10.77 8.25
C MET A 51 7.35 9.74 7.63
N GLY A 52 7.62 9.80 6.32
CA GLY A 52 8.51 8.87 5.64
C GLY A 52 7.84 7.55 5.26
N ASP A 53 6.58 7.61 4.82
CA ASP A 53 5.78 6.47 4.34
C ASP A 53 5.56 5.37 5.41
N VAL A 54 5.31 5.79 6.65
CA VAL A 54 4.95 4.90 7.76
C VAL A 54 3.45 4.93 8.00
N GLY A 55 2.82 3.77 8.14
CA GLY A 55 1.37 3.70 8.32
C GLY A 55 0.83 2.40 8.87
N ALA A 56 1.62 1.31 8.83
CA ALA A 56 1.14 -0.01 9.23
C ALA A 56 0.72 -0.11 10.71
N ALA A 57 1.40 0.63 11.60
CA ALA A 57 1.17 0.61 13.05
C ALA A 57 0.90 2.01 13.64
N THR A 58 0.86 3.07 12.83
CA THR A 58 0.50 4.41 13.30
C THR A 58 -0.93 4.45 13.78
N ASP A 59 -1.26 5.50 14.51
CA ASP A 59 -2.61 5.74 15.00
C ASP A 59 -3.66 5.60 13.91
N PRO A 60 -4.81 4.99 14.19
CA PRO A 60 -5.89 4.81 13.22
C PRO A 60 -6.37 6.15 12.64
N ASP A 61 -6.46 6.22 11.33
CA ASP A 61 -6.95 7.39 10.60
C ASP A 61 -7.80 6.98 9.39
N VAL A 62 -8.30 7.98 8.65
CA VAL A 62 -9.13 7.74 7.47
C VAL A 62 -8.34 7.04 6.35
N ALA A 63 -7.03 7.29 6.24
CA ALA A 63 -6.16 6.68 5.21
C ALA A 63 -5.71 5.25 5.54
N SER A 64 -6.17 4.67 6.65
CA SER A 64 -5.82 3.33 7.09
C SER A 64 -6.14 2.23 6.07
N GLN A 65 -7.03 2.47 5.12
CA GLN A 65 -7.34 1.54 4.02
C GLN A 65 -6.10 1.11 3.23
N TYR A 66 -5.21 2.04 2.94
CA TYR A 66 -3.99 1.74 2.18
C TYR A 66 -2.91 1.06 3.05
N TRP A 67 -2.84 1.45 4.32
CA TRP A 67 -1.74 1.04 5.20
C TRP A 67 -2.02 -0.23 5.98
N ASN A 68 -3.19 -0.31 6.61
CA ASN A 68 -3.62 -1.46 7.40
C ASN A 68 -5.10 -1.29 7.76
N VAL A 69 -5.96 -1.99 7.06
CA VAL A 69 -7.41 -1.91 7.25
C VAL A 69 -7.86 -2.38 8.64
N ALA A 70 -7.05 -3.20 9.33
CA ALA A 70 -7.35 -3.68 10.68
C ALA A 70 -7.39 -2.55 11.73
N LYS A 71 -6.90 -1.35 11.43
CA LYS A 71 -6.90 -0.21 12.36
C LYS A 71 -8.28 0.41 12.59
N TYR A 72 -9.21 0.31 11.64
CA TYR A 72 -10.48 1.04 11.69
C TYR A 72 -11.35 0.78 12.92
N PRO A 73 -11.43 -0.41 13.54
CA PRO A 73 -12.18 -0.59 14.77
C PRO A 73 -11.70 0.28 15.94
N PHE A 74 -10.45 0.71 15.93
CA PHE A 74 -9.85 1.58 16.96
C PHE A 74 -9.99 3.07 16.68
N THR A 75 -10.62 3.49 15.57
CA THR A 75 -10.85 4.91 15.29
C THR A 75 -11.81 5.52 16.31
N ILE A 76 -11.56 6.77 16.72
CA ILE A 76 -12.42 7.50 17.64
C ILE A 76 -13.76 7.85 16.97
N SER A 77 -13.70 8.35 15.74
CA SER A 77 -14.88 8.75 14.97
C SER A 77 -15.59 7.52 14.40
N ARG A 78 -16.94 7.60 14.38
CA ARG A 78 -17.77 6.53 13.81
C ARG A 78 -17.66 6.40 12.30
N ALA A 79 -17.38 7.50 11.63
CA ALA A 79 -17.19 7.55 10.17
C ALA A 79 -16.17 8.63 9.81
N GLY A 80 -15.56 8.47 8.68
CA GLY A 80 -14.65 9.47 8.10
C GLY A 80 -14.53 9.31 6.60
N VAL A 81 -14.32 10.44 5.92
CA VAL A 81 -14.03 10.51 4.48
C VAL A 81 -12.86 11.46 4.30
N SER A 82 -11.96 11.12 3.38
CA SER A 82 -10.82 11.96 3.01
C SER A 82 -10.60 11.90 1.52
N LEU A 83 -10.26 13.05 0.94
CA LEU A 83 -9.78 13.19 -0.43
C LEU A 83 -8.35 13.71 -0.39
N ASN A 84 -7.43 12.95 -0.96
CA ASN A 84 -6.03 13.33 -1.07
C ASN A 84 -5.68 13.53 -2.54
N TYR A 85 -4.90 14.56 -2.82
CA TYR A 85 -4.36 14.84 -4.14
C TYR A 85 -2.86 15.07 -4.02
N THR A 86 -2.07 14.27 -4.74
CA THR A 86 -0.61 14.31 -4.69
C THR A 86 -0.06 14.50 -6.10
N PRO A 87 0.48 15.67 -6.42
CA PRO A 87 1.28 15.85 -7.64
C PRO A 87 2.54 15.00 -7.52
N TRP A 88 2.68 14.03 -8.42
CA TRP A 88 3.80 13.08 -8.36
C TRP A 88 4.92 13.53 -9.29
N LEU A 89 6.16 13.49 -8.81
CA LEU A 89 7.37 13.86 -9.57
C LEU A 89 7.29 15.22 -10.28
N ARG A 90 6.54 16.19 -9.77
CA ARG A 90 6.22 17.46 -10.44
C ARG A 90 7.42 18.26 -10.96
N LYS A 91 8.61 18.04 -10.38
CA LYS A 91 9.84 18.69 -10.86
C LYS A 91 10.45 18.03 -12.11
N LEU A 92 10.03 16.80 -12.41
CA LEU A 92 10.51 16.02 -13.57
C LEU A 92 9.43 15.93 -14.65
N VAL A 93 8.18 15.65 -14.24
CA VAL A 93 7.01 15.48 -15.10
C VAL A 93 5.87 16.26 -14.45
N SER A 94 5.36 17.28 -15.14
CA SER A 94 4.45 18.27 -14.52
C SER A 94 3.01 17.80 -14.38
N ASP A 95 2.62 16.71 -15.04
CA ASP A 95 1.25 16.26 -15.26
C ASP A 95 0.93 14.88 -14.67
N MET A 96 1.88 14.26 -13.94
CA MET A 96 1.62 13.05 -13.17
C MET A 96 0.91 13.39 -11.85
N ASN A 97 -0.22 12.76 -11.59
CA ASN A 97 -1.05 13.06 -10.43
C ASN A 97 -1.66 11.81 -9.83
N LEU A 98 -1.73 11.78 -8.51
CA LEU A 98 -2.43 10.77 -7.74
C LEU A 98 -3.61 11.41 -7.01
N ALA A 99 -4.81 10.93 -7.26
CA ALA A 99 -6.01 11.24 -6.49
C ALA A 99 -6.43 10.00 -5.69
N TYR A 100 -6.79 10.20 -4.43
CA TYR A 100 -7.20 9.12 -3.54
C TYR A 100 -8.37 9.56 -2.67
N LEU A 101 -9.52 8.95 -2.90
CA LEU A 101 -10.73 9.11 -2.11
C LEU A 101 -10.88 7.87 -1.22
N VAL A 102 -11.07 8.06 0.07
CA VAL A 102 -11.20 6.97 1.03
C VAL A 102 -12.24 7.30 2.08
N GLY A 103 -12.97 6.29 2.51
CA GLY A 103 -13.94 6.43 3.59
C GLY A 103 -14.10 5.14 4.38
N TYR A 104 -14.55 5.29 5.62
CA TYR A 104 -14.89 4.18 6.49
C TYR A 104 -16.14 4.48 7.32
N TYR A 105 -16.76 3.40 7.78
CA TYR A 105 -17.88 3.47 8.73
C TYR A 105 -17.77 2.32 9.74
N ARG A 106 -17.81 2.65 11.03
CA ARG A 106 -17.83 1.66 12.12
C ARG A 106 -19.24 1.13 12.32
N ILE A 107 -19.37 -0.20 12.22
CA ILE A 107 -20.61 -0.92 12.49
C ILE A 107 -20.58 -1.39 13.93
N GLY A 108 -21.21 -0.60 14.83
CA GLY A 108 -21.11 -0.85 16.27
C GLY A 108 -19.73 -0.55 16.84
N GLU A 109 -19.31 -1.32 17.84
CA GLU A 109 -18.06 -1.11 18.58
C GLU A 109 -16.90 -1.97 18.07
N HIS A 110 -17.19 -3.06 17.38
CA HIS A 110 -16.20 -4.11 17.10
C HIS A 110 -15.85 -4.26 15.62
N SER A 111 -16.60 -3.65 14.72
CA SER A 111 -16.37 -3.84 13.29
C SER A 111 -16.44 -2.54 12.50
N ALA A 112 -15.78 -2.52 11.36
CA ALA A 112 -15.84 -1.42 10.41
C ALA A 112 -15.79 -1.92 8.97
N VAL A 113 -16.47 -1.17 8.10
CA VAL A 113 -16.36 -1.28 6.64
C VAL A 113 -15.63 -0.07 6.12
N SER A 114 -14.93 -0.24 5.02
CA SER A 114 -14.18 0.82 4.39
C SER A 114 -14.17 0.65 2.88
N THR A 115 -13.94 1.74 2.18
CA THR A 115 -13.81 1.74 0.72
C THR A 115 -12.85 2.81 0.30
N SER A 116 -12.16 2.61 -0.83
CA SER A 116 -11.37 3.64 -1.45
C SER A 116 -11.40 3.57 -2.96
N LEU A 117 -11.21 4.71 -3.59
CA LEU A 117 -11.00 4.88 -5.02
C LEU A 117 -9.67 5.60 -5.23
N ARG A 118 -8.82 5.02 -6.03
CA ARG A 118 -7.53 5.57 -6.40
C ARG A 118 -7.46 5.78 -7.90
N TYR A 119 -6.98 6.92 -8.31
CA TYR A 119 -6.72 7.26 -9.70
C TYR A 119 -5.32 7.84 -9.83
N PHE A 120 -4.51 7.24 -10.69
CA PHE A 120 -3.15 7.67 -10.97
C PHE A 120 -3.01 7.99 -12.46
N SER A 121 -2.80 9.26 -12.78
CA SER A 121 -2.45 9.70 -14.13
C SER A 121 -0.94 9.63 -14.30
N LEU A 122 -0.48 8.96 -15.35
CA LEU A 122 0.93 8.91 -15.71
C LEU A 122 1.39 10.12 -16.54
N GLY A 123 0.47 11.07 -16.78
CA GLY A 123 0.76 12.25 -17.59
C GLY A 123 0.62 12.02 -19.09
N GLU A 124 1.03 13.01 -19.86
CA GLU A 124 1.01 12.95 -21.31
C GLU A 124 2.28 12.27 -21.85
N VAL A 125 2.10 11.21 -22.63
CA VAL A 125 3.20 10.50 -23.30
C VAL A 125 3.07 10.74 -24.80
N GLN A 126 4.13 11.26 -25.41
CA GLN A 126 4.21 11.39 -26.85
C GLN A 126 4.83 10.12 -27.42
N THR A 127 4.13 9.45 -28.32
CA THR A 127 4.64 8.28 -29.00
C THR A 127 4.71 8.52 -30.50
N ASN A 128 5.74 7.98 -31.15
CA ASN A 128 5.88 8.06 -32.59
C ASN A 128 5.16 6.87 -33.25
N TYR A 129 4.29 7.16 -34.20
CA TYR A 129 3.49 6.13 -34.89
C TYR A 129 4.30 5.14 -35.74
N ASN A 130 5.51 5.51 -36.16
CA ASN A 130 6.37 4.63 -37.00
C ASN A 130 7.70 4.35 -36.33
N SER A 131 8.16 3.09 -36.45
CA SER A 131 9.49 2.64 -36.03
C SER A 131 10.65 3.39 -36.71
N THR A 132 10.38 4.16 -37.75
CA THR A 132 11.35 5.00 -38.49
C THR A 132 11.41 6.45 -37.98
N GLY A 133 10.62 6.84 -36.98
CA GLY A 133 10.63 8.19 -36.40
C GLY A 133 10.02 9.30 -37.28
N GLN A 134 9.39 8.94 -38.39
CA GLN A 134 8.84 9.90 -39.39
C GLN A 134 7.31 10.03 -39.32
N GLY A 135 6.65 9.47 -38.34
CA GLY A 135 5.19 9.60 -38.12
C GLY A 135 4.81 10.82 -37.31
N ALA A 136 3.55 11.24 -37.41
CA ALA A 136 3.01 12.26 -36.52
C ALA A 136 3.08 11.77 -35.05
N ALA A 137 3.63 12.59 -34.17
CA ALA A 137 3.61 12.32 -32.74
C ALA A 137 2.15 12.29 -32.25
N LEU A 138 1.77 11.20 -31.63
CA LEU A 138 0.45 11.09 -31.01
C LEU A 138 0.61 11.19 -29.50
N THR A 139 -0.20 12.04 -28.89
CA THR A 139 -0.21 12.22 -27.44
C THR A 139 -1.26 11.31 -26.82
N VAL A 140 -0.87 10.53 -25.82
CA VAL A 140 -1.71 9.62 -25.04
C VAL A 140 -1.62 9.95 -23.58
N ASN A 141 -2.68 9.64 -22.84
CA ASN A 141 -2.80 9.86 -21.41
C ASN A 141 -3.03 8.51 -20.71
N PRO A 142 -1.98 7.75 -20.41
CA PRO A 142 -2.12 6.51 -19.66
C PRO A 142 -2.53 6.77 -18.22
N TYR A 143 -3.34 5.85 -17.66
CA TYR A 143 -3.78 5.94 -16.28
C TYR A 143 -3.99 4.58 -15.66
N GLU A 144 -3.92 4.56 -14.34
CA GLU A 144 -4.22 3.40 -13.52
C GLU A 144 -5.24 3.78 -12.47
N MET A 145 -6.18 2.89 -12.19
CA MET A 145 -7.11 3.10 -11.10
C MET A 145 -7.35 1.82 -10.31
N SER A 146 -7.70 1.97 -9.03
CA SER A 146 -8.14 0.86 -8.22
C SER A 146 -9.33 1.24 -7.35
N PHE A 147 -10.17 0.24 -7.09
CA PHE A 147 -11.28 0.32 -6.17
C PHE A 147 -11.10 -0.74 -5.10
N ASP A 148 -11.20 -0.33 -3.84
CA ASP A 148 -11.03 -1.20 -2.69
C ASP A 148 -12.31 -1.24 -1.85
N ALA A 149 -12.62 -2.41 -1.31
CA ALA A 149 -13.63 -2.60 -0.28
C ALA A 149 -13.01 -3.40 0.88
N GLY A 150 -13.09 -2.88 2.08
CA GLY A 150 -12.47 -3.46 3.27
C GLY A 150 -13.48 -3.76 4.37
N TYR A 151 -13.15 -4.78 5.16
CA TYR A 151 -13.84 -5.13 6.40
C TYR A 151 -12.82 -5.42 7.48
N SER A 152 -13.08 -4.93 8.68
CA SER A 152 -12.24 -5.14 9.85
C SER A 152 -13.05 -5.51 11.07
N LEU A 153 -12.49 -6.37 11.91
CA LEU A 153 -13.13 -6.93 13.08
C LEU A 153 -12.16 -6.91 14.27
N MET A 154 -12.61 -6.34 15.37
CA MET A 154 -11.94 -6.39 16.67
C MET A 154 -12.21 -7.76 17.30
N LEU A 155 -11.17 -8.55 17.53
CA LEU A 155 -11.25 -9.85 18.17
C LEU A 155 -11.12 -9.76 19.69
N SER A 156 -10.46 -8.71 20.18
CA SER A 156 -10.37 -8.36 21.59
C SER A 156 -10.21 -6.84 21.71
N GLU A 157 -10.34 -6.30 22.92
CA GLU A 157 -10.16 -4.86 23.21
C GLU A 157 -8.81 -4.29 22.72
N LYS A 158 -7.82 -5.16 22.46
CA LYS A 158 -6.47 -4.77 22.07
C LYS A 158 -6.06 -5.26 20.69
N PHE A 159 -6.84 -6.14 20.05
CA PHE A 159 -6.43 -6.81 18.82
C PHE A 159 -7.55 -6.87 17.79
N SER A 160 -7.21 -6.52 16.57
CA SER A 160 -8.10 -6.60 15.41
C SER A 160 -7.42 -7.22 14.20
N ILE A 161 -8.23 -7.74 13.33
CA ILE A 161 -7.88 -8.21 12.00
C ILE A 161 -8.70 -7.48 10.95
N GLY A 162 -8.21 -7.46 9.73
CA GLY A 162 -8.93 -6.85 8.63
C GLY A 162 -8.52 -7.43 7.29
N THR A 163 -9.41 -7.36 6.35
CA THR A 163 -9.18 -7.77 4.97
C THR A 163 -9.76 -6.73 4.03
N ALA A 164 -9.15 -6.57 2.88
CA ALA A 164 -9.73 -5.79 1.79
C ALA A 164 -9.63 -6.58 0.49
N VAL A 165 -10.58 -6.36 -0.40
CA VAL A 165 -10.53 -6.80 -1.79
C VAL A 165 -10.32 -5.58 -2.67
N ARG A 166 -9.52 -5.75 -3.71
CA ARG A 166 -9.12 -4.67 -4.62
C ARG A 166 -9.33 -5.11 -6.06
N PHE A 167 -9.97 -4.26 -6.83
CA PHE A 167 -9.98 -4.34 -8.29
C PHE A 167 -9.02 -3.28 -8.84
N ILE A 168 -8.13 -3.69 -9.73
CA ILE A 168 -7.13 -2.84 -10.37
C ILE A 168 -7.43 -2.84 -11.87
N TYR A 169 -7.40 -1.64 -12.46
CA TYR A 169 -7.53 -1.40 -13.89
C TYR A 169 -6.38 -0.50 -14.34
N SER A 170 -5.71 -0.90 -15.41
CA SER A 170 -4.57 -0.15 -15.97
C SER A 170 -4.73 -0.02 -17.49
N ASP A 171 -4.82 1.21 -17.95
CA ASP A 171 -4.86 1.57 -19.37
C ASP A 171 -3.60 2.35 -19.71
N LEU A 172 -2.60 1.63 -20.18
CA LEU A 172 -1.29 2.22 -20.51
C LEU A 172 -1.28 2.90 -21.88
N LYS A 173 -2.32 2.68 -22.71
CA LYS A 173 -2.43 3.23 -24.07
C LYS A 173 -1.12 3.08 -24.87
N ALA A 174 -0.43 1.96 -24.63
CA ALA A 174 0.94 1.76 -25.11
C ALA A 174 1.05 1.48 -26.61
N ASP A 175 -0.06 1.14 -27.25
CA ASP A 175 -0.06 0.85 -28.68
C ASP A 175 -1.28 1.45 -29.40
N TYR A 176 -1.10 1.83 -30.64
CA TYR A 176 -2.14 2.35 -31.56
C TYR A 176 -2.73 1.26 -32.43
N THR A 177 -2.17 0.07 -32.39
CA THR A 177 -2.77 -1.11 -32.95
C THR A 177 -3.80 -1.63 -31.97
N ASP A 178 -4.95 -2.11 -32.43
CA ASP A 178 -6.06 -2.65 -31.62
C ASP A 178 -5.65 -3.88 -30.74
N ASP A 179 -4.37 -4.23 -30.71
CA ASP A 179 -3.85 -5.44 -30.08
C ASP A 179 -3.53 -5.28 -28.59
N VAL A 180 -3.36 -4.04 -28.07
CA VAL A 180 -3.09 -3.81 -26.64
C VAL A 180 -4.34 -3.34 -25.94
N THR A 181 -5.02 -4.24 -25.25
CA THR A 181 -6.18 -3.92 -24.42
C THR A 181 -5.77 -3.57 -23.00
N PRO A 182 -6.56 -2.72 -22.30
CA PRO A 182 -6.32 -2.44 -20.90
C PRO A 182 -6.27 -3.69 -20.04
N GLY A 183 -5.36 -3.70 -19.05
CA GLY A 183 -5.21 -4.80 -18.12
C GLY A 183 -6.10 -4.63 -16.89
N SER A 184 -6.54 -5.75 -16.32
CA SER A 184 -7.24 -5.77 -15.04
C SER A 184 -6.72 -6.89 -14.13
N ALA A 185 -6.79 -6.66 -12.83
CA ALA A 185 -6.38 -7.64 -11.82
C ALA A 185 -7.24 -7.52 -10.56
N PHE A 186 -7.33 -8.63 -9.84
CA PHE A 186 -7.93 -8.66 -8.51
C PHE A 186 -6.83 -8.94 -7.48
N ALA A 187 -6.95 -8.28 -6.34
CA ALA A 187 -6.04 -8.47 -5.22
C ALA A 187 -6.80 -8.49 -3.90
N ALA A 188 -6.16 -9.02 -2.87
CA ALA A 188 -6.63 -8.97 -1.50
C ALA A 188 -5.51 -8.47 -0.59
N ASP A 189 -5.92 -7.78 0.48
CA ASP A 189 -5.04 -7.34 1.55
C ASP A 189 -5.46 -8.05 2.85
N LEU A 190 -4.47 -8.38 3.68
CA LEU A 190 -4.66 -8.96 5.01
C LEU A 190 -3.92 -8.08 6.02
N GLY A 191 -4.62 -7.67 7.06
CA GLY A 191 -4.08 -6.82 8.11
C GLY A 191 -4.32 -7.40 9.51
N ALA A 192 -3.40 -7.10 10.41
CA ALA A 192 -3.55 -7.29 11.85
C ALA A 192 -3.03 -6.05 12.57
N TYR A 193 -3.72 -5.66 13.64
CA TYR A 193 -3.33 -4.51 14.44
C TYR A 193 -3.55 -4.80 15.92
N TYR A 194 -2.54 -4.44 16.72
CA TYR A 194 -2.58 -4.53 18.18
C TYR A 194 -2.32 -3.16 18.76
N GLN A 195 -3.14 -2.77 19.74
CA GLN A 195 -3.00 -1.51 20.47
C GLN A 195 -3.14 -1.78 21.97
N ASP A 196 -2.22 -1.23 22.75
CA ASP A 196 -2.25 -1.33 24.21
C ASP A 196 -1.65 -0.09 24.85
N TYR A 197 -1.98 0.13 26.14
CA TYR A 197 -1.37 1.17 26.94
C TYR A 197 -0.31 0.56 27.85
N VAL A 198 0.89 1.13 27.80
CA VAL A 198 2.05 0.68 28.55
C VAL A 198 2.63 1.82 29.40
N ASN A 199 2.94 1.56 30.64
CA ASN A 199 3.56 2.55 31.50
C ASN A 199 5.08 2.56 31.29
N ILE A 200 5.62 3.70 30.85
CA ILE A 200 7.06 3.95 30.71
C ILE A 200 7.45 5.03 31.72
N GLY A 201 8.02 4.61 32.83
CA GLY A 201 8.25 5.51 33.97
C GLY A 201 6.94 5.92 34.62
N GLN A 202 6.64 7.22 34.59
CA GLN A 202 5.39 7.80 35.14
C GLN A 202 4.38 8.19 34.05
N ARG A 203 4.65 7.84 32.79
CA ARG A 203 3.80 8.20 31.65
C ARG A 203 3.12 6.96 31.09
N GLU A 204 1.83 7.05 30.86
CA GLU A 204 1.08 6.06 30.10
C GLU A 204 1.26 6.32 28.61
N CYS A 205 1.87 5.40 27.90
CA CYS A 205 2.18 5.49 26.48
C CYS A 205 1.32 4.50 25.70
N GLN A 206 0.85 4.89 24.52
CA GLN A 206 0.12 3.99 23.65
C GLN A 206 1.11 3.26 22.74
N LEU A 207 1.11 1.92 22.81
CA LEU A 207 1.88 1.03 21.94
C LEU A 207 0.97 0.55 20.80
N GLY A 208 1.40 0.72 19.56
CA GLY A 208 0.77 0.15 18.37
C GLY A 208 1.71 -0.85 17.70
N LEU A 209 1.19 -2.02 17.31
CA LEU A 209 1.88 -2.99 16.47
C LEU A 209 0.99 -3.30 15.27
N GLY A 210 1.58 -3.33 14.09
CA GLY A 210 0.84 -3.56 12.85
C GLY A 210 1.56 -4.50 11.89
N LEU A 211 0.77 -5.35 11.26
CA LEU A 211 1.17 -6.21 10.15
C LEU A 211 0.16 -6.00 9.03
N ASN A 212 0.66 -5.81 7.83
CA ASN A 212 -0.17 -5.75 6.63
C ASN A 212 0.54 -6.44 5.47
N ILE A 213 -0.17 -7.33 4.79
CA ILE A 213 0.24 -7.92 3.51
C ILE A 213 -0.76 -7.40 2.48
N SER A 214 -0.28 -6.64 1.51
CA SER A 214 -1.14 -6.02 0.50
C SER A 214 -0.84 -6.54 -0.90
N ASN A 215 -1.84 -6.43 -1.78
CA ASN A 215 -1.77 -6.84 -3.18
C ASN A 215 -1.45 -8.33 -3.37
N ILE A 216 -2.00 -9.20 -2.55
CA ILE A 216 -1.98 -10.65 -2.82
C ILE A 216 -3.03 -10.92 -3.90
N GLY A 217 -2.62 -11.20 -5.14
CA GLY A 217 -3.62 -11.29 -6.20
C GLY A 217 -3.18 -11.92 -7.49
N SER A 218 -4.04 -11.79 -8.49
CA SER A 218 -3.80 -12.29 -9.84
C SER A 218 -2.69 -11.52 -10.54
N LYS A 219 -2.12 -12.13 -11.54
CA LYS A 219 -1.30 -11.39 -12.50
C LYS A 219 -2.18 -10.50 -13.38
N ILE A 220 -1.60 -9.44 -13.91
CA ILE A 220 -2.22 -8.57 -14.90
C ILE A 220 -1.61 -8.84 -16.27
N SER A 221 -2.43 -8.84 -17.31
CA SER A 221 -1.98 -8.94 -18.71
C SER A 221 -2.60 -7.81 -19.53
N PHE A 222 -1.84 -7.33 -20.49
CA PHE A 222 -2.23 -6.24 -21.39
C PHE A 222 -2.33 -6.83 -22.80
N GLY A 223 -3.56 -7.07 -23.30
CA GLY A 223 -3.89 -7.51 -24.64
C GLY A 223 -3.02 -8.62 -25.23
N GLY A 224 -3.42 -9.28 -26.28
CA GLY A 224 -2.69 -10.14 -27.23
C GLY A 224 -1.44 -10.96 -26.81
N ASP A 225 -0.71 -10.51 -25.85
CA ASP A 225 0.53 -11.12 -25.39
C ASP A 225 0.26 -12.15 -24.29
N ASN A 226 0.90 -13.32 -24.42
CA ASN A 226 0.96 -14.34 -23.35
C ASN A 226 1.75 -13.86 -22.10
N ASN A 227 2.17 -12.60 -22.07
CA ASN A 227 2.95 -12.04 -20.98
C ASN A 227 2.04 -11.51 -19.87
N SER A 228 2.08 -12.16 -18.75
CA SER A 228 1.39 -11.71 -17.54
C SER A 228 2.40 -11.26 -16.49
N TYR A 229 2.14 -10.12 -15.88
CA TYR A 229 3.02 -9.47 -14.90
C TYR A 229 2.45 -9.58 -13.51
N PHE A 230 3.31 -9.68 -12.50
CA PHE A 230 2.87 -9.65 -11.11
C PHE A 230 2.45 -8.23 -10.72
N ILE A 231 1.46 -8.13 -9.83
CA ILE A 231 1.16 -6.90 -9.11
C ILE A 231 2.12 -6.75 -7.92
N PRO A 232 2.40 -5.53 -7.42
CA PRO A 232 3.41 -5.30 -6.38
C PRO A 232 2.90 -5.74 -5.01
N THR A 233 3.03 -7.02 -4.69
CA THR A 233 2.74 -7.54 -3.36
C THR A 233 3.72 -6.98 -2.34
N ASN A 234 3.22 -6.48 -1.21
CA ASN A 234 4.02 -5.81 -0.20
C ASN A 234 3.70 -6.33 1.21
N LEU A 235 4.73 -6.58 2.00
CA LEU A 235 4.63 -6.87 3.43
C LEU A 235 5.11 -5.67 4.23
N ARG A 236 4.26 -5.17 5.11
CA ARG A 236 4.56 -4.07 6.03
C ARG A 236 4.47 -4.55 7.47
N LEU A 237 5.52 -4.34 8.19
CA LEU A 237 5.58 -4.53 9.64
C LEU A 237 5.86 -3.17 10.28
N GLY A 238 5.18 -2.88 11.38
CA GLY A 238 5.36 -1.60 12.06
C GLY A 238 5.18 -1.71 13.56
N ALA A 239 5.82 -0.79 14.26
CA ALA A 239 5.59 -0.51 15.66
C ALA A 239 5.53 1.00 15.86
N SER A 240 4.64 1.47 16.72
CA SER A 240 4.53 2.87 17.10
C SER A 240 4.43 3.00 18.61
N LEU A 241 4.96 4.09 19.13
CA LEU A 241 4.84 4.46 20.53
C LEU A 241 4.45 5.93 20.63
N MET A 242 3.24 6.20 21.10
CA MET A 242 2.77 7.55 21.34
C MET A 242 3.01 7.91 22.82
N VAL A 243 3.82 8.93 23.04
CA VAL A 243 4.17 9.42 24.37
C VAL A 243 3.44 10.74 24.59
N PRO A 244 2.57 10.87 25.62
CA PRO A 244 1.95 12.13 25.91
C PRO A 244 3.00 13.16 26.37
N ILE A 245 2.87 14.38 25.88
CA ILE A 245 3.75 15.53 26.21
C ILE A 245 3.24 16.21 27.48
#